data_7e2e9250122da1e5f968b2b9a67612fa
#
_entry.id   7e2e9250122da1e5f968b2b9a67612fa
#
_cell.length_a   1.000
_cell.length_b   1.000
_cell.length_c   1.000
_cell.angle_alpha   90.00
_cell.angle_beta   90.00
_cell.angle_gamma   90.00
#
_symmetry.space_group_name_H-M   'P 1'
#
loop_
_entity.id
_entity.type
_entity.pdbx_description
1 polymer ?
#
loop_
_entity_poly.entity_id
_entity_poly.type
_entity_poly.pdbx_seq_one_letter_code
_entity_poly.pdbx_strand_id
1 'polypeptide(L)'
;PSATIEDFAPMQIGKYITYRLDSTVTTNFGVAFEVHTYEVKFLVDAQITDNLGRPAYRIFRYIRNNPGQAWLPDNTFTATNTGTSFEFVENNLRYIKLKLPIKDNYSWKGNSYIESTSINTELMYLYDWDYFYENVYQPATVGSMVLDSTITINQREDSVGVPITPETQYAEKNISKEIYAKNIGMVYRNFLHWEFQRVNNSYTGYGVTYTLIDHN
;
A
#
# COMPACT_ATOMS: atom_id res chain seq x y z
N PRO A 1 -22.80 -7.03 -15.87
CA PRO A 1 -21.97 -7.96 -15.10
C PRO A 1 -21.40 -7.22 -13.88
N SER A 2 -21.41 -7.88 -12.73
CA SER A 2 -20.76 -7.34 -11.53
C SER A 2 -19.24 -7.36 -11.75
N ALA A 3 -18.52 -6.38 -11.19
CA ALA A 3 -17.06 -6.36 -11.25
C ALA A 3 -16.45 -7.57 -10.57
N THR A 4 -15.35 -8.02 -11.09
CA THR A 4 -14.52 -9.09 -10.53
C THR A 4 -13.25 -8.50 -9.90
N ILE A 5 -12.58 -9.28 -9.08
CA ILE A 5 -11.27 -8.92 -8.54
C ILE A 5 -10.26 -8.69 -9.68
N GLU A 6 -10.30 -9.50 -10.74
CA GLU A 6 -9.41 -9.39 -11.89
C GLU A 6 -9.54 -8.08 -12.66
N ASP A 7 -10.73 -7.46 -12.65
CA ASP A 7 -10.91 -6.15 -13.29
C ASP A 7 -9.97 -5.08 -12.72
N PHE A 8 -9.65 -5.15 -11.42
CA PHE A 8 -8.83 -4.16 -10.71
C PHE A 8 -7.49 -4.69 -10.20
N ALA A 9 -7.27 -5.99 -10.24
CA ALA A 9 -6.00 -6.64 -9.89
C ALA A 9 -5.64 -7.73 -10.91
N PRO A 10 -5.44 -7.36 -12.20
CA PRO A 10 -5.11 -8.34 -13.23
C PRO A 10 -3.71 -8.90 -13.01
N MET A 11 -3.61 -10.22 -12.81
CA MET A 11 -2.35 -10.94 -12.63
C MET A 11 -2.04 -11.75 -13.88
N GLN A 12 -1.07 -11.27 -14.68
CA GLN A 12 -0.58 -11.94 -15.87
C GLN A 12 0.95 -11.87 -15.90
N ILE A 13 1.60 -13.00 -16.18
CA ILE A 13 3.07 -13.06 -16.30
C ILE A 13 3.54 -12.07 -17.38
N GLY A 14 4.56 -11.27 -17.04
CA GLY A 14 5.09 -10.20 -17.88
C GLY A 14 4.39 -8.85 -17.73
N LYS A 15 3.23 -8.79 -17.05
CA LYS A 15 2.59 -7.52 -16.72
C LYS A 15 3.45 -6.74 -15.72
N TYR A 16 3.60 -5.44 -15.97
CA TYR A 16 4.32 -4.58 -15.04
C TYR A 16 3.60 -3.25 -14.81
N ILE A 17 3.90 -2.64 -13.67
CA ILE A 17 3.53 -1.27 -13.34
C ILE A 17 4.77 -0.58 -12.77
N THR A 18 5.06 0.61 -13.27
CA THR A 18 6.16 1.46 -12.79
C THR A 18 5.59 2.66 -12.05
N TYR A 19 6.18 2.96 -10.90
CA TYR A 19 5.76 4.07 -10.05
C TYR A 19 6.94 5.00 -9.76
N ARG A 20 6.62 6.28 -9.57
CA ARG A 20 7.41 7.13 -8.71
C ARG A 20 7.13 6.70 -7.26
N LEU A 21 8.17 6.44 -6.51
CA LEU A 21 8.14 6.17 -5.07
C LEU A 21 8.73 7.35 -4.32
N ASP A 22 7.91 8.02 -3.51
CA ASP A 22 8.39 8.97 -2.51
C ASP A 22 8.41 8.25 -1.15
N SER A 23 9.60 8.03 -0.60
CA SER A 23 9.84 7.35 0.68
C SER A 23 10.13 8.37 1.76
N THR A 24 9.25 8.49 2.74
CA THR A 24 9.42 9.34 3.92
C THR A 24 10.09 8.53 5.02
N VAL A 25 11.22 9.00 5.49
CA VAL A 25 11.99 8.36 6.57
C VAL A 25 12.31 9.38 7.66
N THR A 26 12.51 8.89 8.88
CA THR A 26 13.00 9.73 9.98
C THR A 26 14.51 9.91 9.87
N THR A 27 15.00 11.12 10.16
CA THR A 27 16.42 11.48 10.15
C THR A 27 16.83 12.16 11.45
N ASN A 28 18.13 12.39 11.65
CA ASN A 28 18.65 13.04 12.84
C ASN A 28 18.14 12.43 14.15
N PHE A 29 18.21 11.10 14.26
CA PHE A 29 17.70 10.34 15.44
C PHE A 29 16.20 10.57 15.70
N GLY A 30 15.41 10.73 14.63
CA GLY A 30 13.97 10.90 14.72
C GLY A 30 13.49 12.35 14.94
N VAL A 31 14.36 13.35 14.81
CA VAL A 31 13.98 14.75 15.00
C VAL A 31 13.32 15.36 13.77
N ALA A 32 13.60 14.83 12.58
CA ALA A 32 13.08 15.33 11.31
C ALA A 32 12.64 14.19 10.38
N PHE A 33 11.88 14.56 9.35
CA PHE A 33 11.55 13.67 8.24
C PHE A 33 12.25 14.15 6.97
N GLU A 34 12.68 13.21 6.14
CA GLU A 34 13.15 13.44 4.78
C GLU A 34 12.35 12.59 3.79
N VAL A 35 12.23 13.08 2.56
CA VAL A 35 11.61 12.35 1.46
C VAL A 35 12.66 12.01 0.41
N HIS A 36 12.85 10.72 0.15
CA HIS A 36 13.71 10.21 -0.90
C HIS A 36 12.86 9.72 -2.06
N THR A 37 13.17 10.19 -3.28
CA THR A 37 12.41 9.83 -4.48
C THR A 37 13.16 8.81 -5.31
N TYR A 38 12.43 7.78 -5.74
CA TYR A 38 12.92 6.68 -6.58
C TYR A 38 11.90 6.38 -7.69
N GLU A 39 12.32 5.60 -8.67
CA GLU A 39 11.40 4.83 -9.51
C GLU A 39 11.44 3.36 -9.12
N VAL A 40 10.27 2.74 -9.05
CA VAL A 40 10.13 1.30 -8.79
C VAL A 40 9.25 0.66 -9.84
N LYS A 41 9.60 -0.57 -10.24
CA LYS A 41 8.81 -1.37 -11.17
C LYS A 41 8.42 -2.68 -10.52
N PHE A 42 7.11 -2.94 -10.47
CA PHE A 42 6.52 -4.21 -10.06
C PHE A 42 6.28 -5.05 -11.31
N LEU A 43 6.91 -6.20 -11.40
CA LEU A 43 6.80 -7.13 -12.53
C LEU A 43 6.21 -8.46 -12.04
N VAL A 44 5.11 -8.89 -12.63
CA VAL A 44 4.58 -10.24 -12.43
C VAL A 44 5.50 -11.23 -13.14
N ASP A 45 6.28 -11.97 -12.35
CA ASP A 45 7.36 -12.82 -12.86
C ASP A 45 6.89 -14.25 -13.16
N ALA A 46 6.19 -14.87 -12.23
CA ALA A 46 5.79 -16.27 -12.35
C ALA A 46 4.50 -16.58 -11.59
N GLN A 47 3.80 -17.60 -12.05
CA GLN A 47 2.78 -18.27 -11.25
C GLN A 47 3.46 -19.26 -10.31
N ILE A 48 3.04 -19.25 -9.05
CA ILE A 48 3.56 -20.09 -7.96
C ILE A 48 2.39 -20.69 -7.17
N THR A 49 2.72 -21.48 -6.16
CA THR A 49 1.76 -21.96 -5.15
C THR A 49 2.07 -21.27 -3.81
N ASP A 50 1.05 -20.71 -3.16
CA ASP A 50 1.21 -20.10 -1.82
C ASP A 50 1.27 -21.17 -0.71
N ASN A 51 1.51 -20.72 0.54
CA ASN A 51 1.63 -21.63 1.70
C ASN A 51 0.34 -22.42 2.01
N LEU A 52 -0.80 -22.01 1.42
CA LEU A 52 -2.09 -22.70 1.58
C LEU A 52 -2.40 -23.62 0.39
N GLY A 53 -1.44 -23.84 -0.52
CA GLY A 53 -1.61 -24.67 -1.70
C GLY A 53 -2.43 -24.01 -2.82
N ARG A 54 -2.64 -22.69 -2.79
CA ARG A 54 -3.46 -21.96 -3.77
C ARG A 54 -2.60 -21.38 -4.90
N PRO A 55 -3.12 -21.26 -6.13
CA PRO A 55 -2.46 -20.52 -7.19
C PRO A 55 -2.20 -19.07 -6.77
N ALA A 56 -0.97 -18.62 -6.92
CA ALA A 56 -0.52 -17.28 -6.59
C ALA A 56 0.49 -16.78 -7.63
N TYR A 57 0.84 -15.51 -7.58
CA TYR A 57 1.81 -14.89 -8.47
C TYR A 57 2.96 -14.30 -7.66
N ARG A 58 4.18 -14.52 -8.13
CA ARG A 58 5.37 -13.84 -7.64
C ARG A 58 5.53 -12.52 -8.38
N ILE A 59 5.80 -11.45 -7.65
CA ILE A 59 6.00 -10.11 -8.17
C ILE A 59 7.37 -9.63 -7.72
N PHE A 60 8.26 -9.33 -8.66
CA PHE A 60 9.53 -8.68 -8.38
C PHE A 60 9.37 -7.17 -8.36
N ARG A 61 9.93 -6.53 -7.35
CA ARG A 61 10.15 -5.09 -7.35
C ARG A 61 11.59 -4.80 -7.71
N TYR A 62 11.75 -3.94 -8.70
CA TYR A 62 13.01 -3.34 -9.08
C TYR A 62 13.00 -1.88 -8.69
N ILE A 63 14.18 -1.31 -8.40
CA ILE A 63 14.36 0.09 -8.01
C ILE A 63 15.47 0.75 -8.82
N ARG A 64 15.33 2.06 -9.07
CA ARG A 64 16.41 2.92 -9.57
C ARG A 64 16.20 4.35 -9.05
N ASN A 65 17.29 5.12 -8.96
CA ASN A 65 17.22 6.50 -8.46
C ASN A 65 16.69 7.48 -9.51
N ASN A 66 16.87 7.19 -10.80
CA ASN A 66 16.38 8.03 -11.91
C ASN A 66 16.26 7.22 -13.21
N PRO A 67 15.54 7.75 -14.23
CA PRO A 67 15.27 7.05 -15.49
C PRO A 67 16.52 6.61 -16.27
N GLY A 68 17.66 7.28 -16.08
CA GLY A 68 18.92 6.96 -16.76
C GLY A 68 19.68 5.78 -16.17
N GLN A 69 19.25 5.23 -15.05
CA GLN A 69 19.94 4.13 -14.38
C GLN A 69 19.31 2.76 -14.68
N ALA A 70 20.14 1.72 -14.58
CA ALA A 70 19.66 0.35 -14.67
C ALA A 70 18.74 0.00 -13.49
N TRP A 71 17.79 -0.86 -13.74
CA TRP A 71 16.94 -1.44 -12.71
C TRP A 71 17.73 -2.42 -11.83
N LEU A 72 17.66 -2.25 -10.53
CA LEU A 72 18.26 -3.15 -9.55
C LEU A 72 17.16 -3.96 -8.84
N PRO A 73 17.35 -5.27 -8.58
CA PRO A 73 16.44 -6.03 -7.73
C PRO A 73 16.35 -5.39 -6.34
N ASP A 74 15.12 -5.34 -5.81
CA ASP A 74 14.89 -4.68 -4.52
C ASP A 74 14.05 -5.54 -3.57
N ASN A 75 12.87 -6.01 -4.00
CA ASN A 75 12.00 -6.80 -3.14
C ASN A 75 11.19 -7.84 -3.94
N THR A 76 10.56 -8.76 -3.22
CA THR A 76 9.68 -9.78 -3.79
C THR A 76 8.38 -9.82 -3.03
N PHE A 77 7.25 -9.83 -3.75
CA PHE A 77 5.90 -9.93 -3.21
C PHE A 77 5.20 -11.16 -3.74
N THR A 78 4.13 -11.55 -3.07
CA THR A 78 3.22 -12.59 -3.53
C THR A 78 1.80 -12.05 -3.58
N ALA A 79 1.09 -12.31 -4.67
CA ALA A 79 -0.31 -11.95 -4.87
C ALA A 79 -1.17 -13.19 -5.11
N THR A 80 -2.34 -13.26 -4.46
CA THR A 80 -3.29 -14.36 -4.60
C THR A 80 -4.68 -13.80 -4.88
N ASN A 81 -5.28 -14.20 -6.01
CA ASN A 81 -6.70 -13.96 -6.28
C ASN A 81 -7.48 -15.20 -5.83
N THR A 82 -8.34 -15.04 -4.82
CA THR A 82 -9.17 -16.12 -4.30
C THR A 82 -10.53 -16.24 -5.00
N GLY A 83 -10.79 -15.40 -5.98
CA GLY A 83 -12.10 -15.24 -6.63
C GLY A 83 -13.04 -14.28 -5.88
N THR A 84 -12.87 -14.13 -4.57
CA THR A 84 -13.66 -13.20 -3.73
C THR A 84 -12.84 -12.11 -3.08
N SER A 85 -11.50 -12.24 -3.07
CA SER A 85 -10.56 -11.26 -2.53
C SER A 85 -9.24 -11.27 -3.29
N PHE A 86 -8.53 -10.16 -3.23
CA PHE A 86 -7.14 -10.03 -3.64
C PHE A 86 -6.27 -9.90 -2.40
N GLU A 87 -5.43 -10.90 -2.19
CA GLU A 87 -4.48 -10.95 -1.09
C GLU A 87 -3.09 -10.60 -1.60
N PHE A 88 -2.38 -9.76 -0.86
CA PHE A 88 -1.02 -9.32 -1.18
C PHE A 88 -0.11 -9.51 0.01
N VAL A 89 1.03 -10.18 -0.19
CA VAL A 89 2.04 -10.40 0.83
C VAL A 89 3.21 -9.47 0.58
N GLU A 90 3.46 -8.60 1.53
CA GLU A 90 4.52 -7.59 1.54
C GLU A 90 5.22 -7.67 2.90
N ASN A 91 6.55 -7.76 2.91
CA ASN A 91 7.35 -7.88 4.15
C ASN A 91 6.86 -8.99 5.11
N ASN A 92 6.48 -10.14 4.57
CA ASN A 92 5.89 -11.28 5.28
C ASN A 92 4.52 -10.99 5.93
N LEU A 93 3.89 -9.85 5.65
CA LEU A 93 2.55 -9.53 6.10
C LEU A 93 1.56 -9.73 4.97
N ARG A 94 0.46 -10.45 5.25
CA ARG A 94 -0.62 -10.70 4.29
C ARG A 94 -1.76 -9.72 4.51
N TYR A 95 -2.07 -8.97 3.47
CA TYR A 95 -3.17 -8.00 3.44
C TYR A 95 -4.29 -8.48 2.51
N ILE A 96 -5.55 -8.23 2.86
CA ILE A 96 -6.69 -8.36 1.95
C ILE A 96 -6.91 -6.98 1.32
N LYS A 97 -6.30 -6.76 0.14
CA LYS A 97 -6.31 -5.45 -0.52
C LYS A 97 -7.63 -5.12 -1.20
N LEU A 98 -8.29 -6.11 -1.81
CA LEU A 98 -9.63 -5.98 -2.41
C LEU A 98 -10.51 -7.12 -1.92
N LYS A 99 -11.83 -6.86 -1.80
CA LYS A 99 -12.82 -7.86 -1.41
C LYS A 99 -14.16 -7.59 -2.09
N LEU A 100 -14.81 -8.65 -2.58
CA LEU A 100 -16.16 -8.55 -3.15
C LEU A 100 -17.24 -8.38 -2.06
N PRO A 101 -18.32 -7.65 -2.38
CA PRO A 101 -18.62 -6.96 -3.63
C PRO A 101 -17.87 -5.62 -3.73
N ILE A 102 -17.43 -5.24 -4.94
CA ILE A 102 -16.85 -3.90 -5.20
C ILE A 102 -18.02 -2.90 -5.29
N LYS A 103 -18.21 -2.18 -4.19
CA LYS A 103 -19.34 -1.25 -4.02
C LYS A 103 -18.97 -0.18 -3.01
N ASP A 104 -19.38 1.08 -3.25
CA ASP A 104 -19.17 2.18 -2.31
C ASP A 104 -19.67 1.83 -0.90
N ASN A 105 -18.85 2.18 0.10
CA ASN A 105 -19.08 1.93 1.52
C ASN A 105 -19.09 0.43 1.93
N TYR A 106 -18.77 -0.52 1.04
CA TYR A 106 -18.53 -1.89 1.48
C TYR A 106 -17.20 -1.96 2.21
N SER A 107 -17.19 -2.51 3.42
CA SER A 107 -16.03 -2.55 4.29
C SER A 107 -15.60 -3.97 4.67
N TRP A 108 -14.30 -4.11 4.99
CA TRP A 108 -13.71 -5.37 5.48
C TRP A 108 -12.46 -5.10 6.35
N LYS A 109 -12.08 -6.10 7.15
CA LYS A 109 -10.82 -6.07 7.92
C LYS A 109 -9.67 -6.48 7.01
N GLY A 110 -8.98 -5.51 6.40
CA GLY A 110 -7.88 -5.75 5.46
C GLY A 110 -6.65 -6.39 6.08
N ASN A 111 -6.42 -6.16 7.38
CA ASN A 111 -5.28 -6.64 8.17
C ASN A 111 -5.58 -7.92 8.98
N SER A 112 -6.70 -8.61 8.74
CA SER A 112 -7.16 -9.73 9.58
C SER A 112 -6.20 -10.93 9.65
N TYR A 113 -5.24 -11.03 8.76
CA TYR A 113 -4.18 -12.06 8.80
C TYR A 113 -2.93 -11.61 9.57
N ILE A 114 -2.89 -10.37 10.05
CA ILE A 114 -1.72 -9.80 10.72
C ILE A 114 -1.94 -9.86 12.22
N GLU A 115 -0.99 -10.49 12.93
CA GLU A 115 -1.00 -10.46 14.40
C GLU A 115 -0.56 -9.07 14.88
N SER A 116 -1.52 -8.27 15.28
CA SER A 116 -1.34 -6.89 15.73
C SER A 116 -1.93 -6.63 17.11
N THR A 117 -2.38 -7.68 17.83
CA THR A 117 -3.02 -7.56 19.15
C THR A 117 -2.05 -7.64 20.31
N SER A 118 -0.85 -8.21 20.11
CA SER A 118 0.16 -8.31 21.15
C SER A 118 0.79 -6.95 21.46
N ILE A 119 0.85 -6.58 22.73
CA ILE A 119 1.51 -5.36 23.20
C ILE A 119 3.02 -5.30 22.95
N ASN A 120 3.62 -6.43 22.57
CA ASN A 120 5.04 -6.55 22.27
C ASN A 120 5.32 -6.49 20.76
N THR A 121 4.31 -6.27 19.92
CA THR A 121 4.49 -6.18 18.48
C THR A 121 4.63 -4.72 18.04
N GLU A 122 5.57 -4.45 17.14
CA GLU A 122 5.70 -3.16 16.43
C GLU A 122 4.54 -2.93 15.44
N LEU A 123 3.66 -3.93 15.26
CA LEU A 123 2.55 -3.90 14.32
C LEU A 123 1.21 -3.48 14.96
N MET A 124 1.22 -3.05 16.23
CA MET A 124 -0.01 -2.63 16.93
C MET A 124 -0.79 -1.55 16.17
N TYR A 125 -0.11 -0.65 15.48
CA TYR A 125 -0.76 0.39 14.68
C TYR A 125 -1.62 -0.15 13.55
N LEU A 126 -1.41 -1.39 13.09
CA LEU A 126 -2.23 -2.07 12.08
C LEU A 126 -3.51 -2.72 12.64
N TYR A 127 -3.70 -2.64 13.97
CA TYR A 127 -4.84 -3.28 14.63
C TYR A 127 -6.16 -2.68 14.20
N ASP A 128 -7.11 -3.55 13.87
CA ASP A 128 -8.52 -3.25 13.64
C ASP A 128 -8.82 -2.22 12.54
N TRP A 129 -8.01 -2.20 11.49
CA TRP A 129 -8.26 -1.32 10.34
C TRP A 129 -9.46 -1.80 9.53
N ASP A 130 -10.42 -0.89 9.32
CA ASP A 130 -11.53 -1.06 8.39
C ASP A 130 -11.16 -0.47 7.03
N TYR A 131 -10.99 -1.35 6.05
CA TYR A 131 -10.86 -0.95 4.65
C TYR A 131 -12.25 -0.76 4.07
N PHE A 132 -12.45 0.24 3.24
CA PHE A 132 -13.72 0.44 2.55
C PHE A 132 -13.53 1.11 1.19
N TYR A 133 -14.49 0.86 0.28
CA TYR A 133 -14.49 1.45 -1.04
C TYR A 133 -15.13 2.82 -1.05
N GLU A 134 -14.52 3.72 -1.83
CA GLU A 134 -15.07 5.02 -2.25
C GLU A 134 -14.84 5.23 -3.75
N ASN A 135 -15.67 6.08 -4.35
CA ASN A 135 -15.53 6.48 -5.76
C ASN A 135 -15.44 5.29 -6.71
N VAL A 136 -16.29 4.28 -6.49
CA VAL A 136 -16.32 3.07 -7.31
C VAL A 136 -16.76 3.41 -8.73
N TYR A 137 -15.93 3.00 -9.72
CA TYR A 137 -16.05 3.30 -11.15
C TYR A 137 -15.97 4.79 -11.52
N GLN A 138 -15.44 5.63 -10.65
CA GLN A 138 -15.24 7.05 -10.97
C GLN A 138 -13.87 7.26 -11.64
N PRO A 139 -13.74 8.29 -12.51
CA PRO A 139 -12.44 8.67 -13.03
C PRO A 139 -11.55 9.25 -11.93
N ALA A 140 -10.25 9.05 -12.07
CA ALA A 140 -9.26 9.68 -11.19
C ALA A 140 -8.06 10.17 -11.98
N THR A 141 -7.45 11.25 -11.51
CA THR A 141 -6.16 11.72 -12.02
C THR A 141 -5.06 11.28 -11.05
N VAL A 142 -4.09 10.52 -11.57
CA VAL A 142 -2.94 10.02 -10.82
C VAL A 142 -1.67 10.47 -11.53
N GLY A 143 -0.88 11.34 -10.89
CA GLY A 143 0.23 12.00 -11.55
C GLY A 143 -0.24 12.81 -12.75
N SER A 144 0.24 12.48 -13.95
CA SER A 144 -0.17 13.08 -15.22
C SER A 144 -1.23 12.27 -15.98
N MET A 145 -1.66 11.12 -15.46
CA MET A 145 -2.59 10.22 -16.15
C MET A 145 -4.03 10.43 -15.68
N VAL A 146 -4.96 10.48 -16.61
CA VAL A 146 -6.41 10.45 -16.36
C VAL A 146 -6.87 9.01 -16.61
N LEU A 147 -7.49 8.40 -15.61
CA LEU A 147 -7.93 7.00 -15.61
C LEU A 147 -9.46 6.97 -15.49
N ASP A 148 -10.14 6.39 -16.46
CA ASP A 148 -11.60 6.52 -16.62
C ASP A 148 -12.41 5.72 -15.59
N SER A 149 -11.89 4.61 -15.11
CA SER A 149 -12.59 3.72 -14.18
C SER A 149 -11.66 3.26 -13.06
N THR A 150 -11.86 3.83 -11.89
CA THR A 150 -11.06 3.54 -10.70
C THR A 150 -11.93 3.14 -9.51
N ILE A 151 -11.30 2.55 -8.53
CA ILE A 151 -11.84 2.35 -7.18
C ILE A 151 -10.82 2.89 -6.18
N THR A 152 -11.30 3.58 -5.17
CA THR A 152 -10.49 4.05 -4.04
C THR A 152 -10.74 3.15 -2.85
N ILE A 153 -9.69 2.72 -2.18
CA ILE A 153 -9.75 1.99 -0.92
C ILE A 153 -9.16 2.89 0.16
N ASN A 154 -10.00 3.39 1.06
CA ASN A 154 -9.54 3.98 2.29
C ASN A 154 -9.30 2.86 3.30
N GLN A 155 -8.14 2.88 3.93
CA GLN A 155 -7.70 1.83 4.84
C GLN A 155 -7.56 2.35 6.26
N ARG A 156 -7.05 3.57 6.42
CA ARG A 156 -6.94 4.28 7.70
C ARG A 156 -6.71 5.76 7.48
N GLU A 157 -7.36 6.59 8.31
CA GLU A 157 -7.04 7.99 8.46
C GLU A 157 -7.38 8.40 9.89
N ASP A 158 -6.37 8.41 10.76
CA ASP A 158 -6.53 8.86 12.14
C ASP A 158 -5.26 9.52 12.69
N SER A 159 -5.45 10.21 13.80
CA SER A 159 -4.35 10.80 14.56
C SER A 159 -4.73 11.03 16.02
N VAL A 160 -3.73 10.91 16.88
CA VAL A 160 -3.83 11.20 18.33
C VAL A 160 -2.74 12.22 18.69
N GLY A 161 -3.04 13.17 19.57
CA GLY A 161 -2.09 14.16 20.06
C GLY A 161 -1.55 15.13 19.00
N VAL A 162 -2.25 15.31 17.89
CA VAL A 162 -1.89 16.23 16.79
C VAL A 162 -2.85 17.43 16.80
N PRO A 163 -2.35 18.67 16.64
CA PRO A 163 -0.95 19.09 16.47
C PRO A 163 -0.11 18.92 17.74
N ILE A 164 1.20 18.69 17.57
CA ILE A 164 2.12 18.55 18.70
C ILE A 164 2.33 19.92 19.34
N THR A 165 2.08 20.00 20.63
CA THR A 165 2.32 21.17 21.50
C THR A 165 3.43 20.88 22.51
N PRO A 166 3.93 21.87 23.28
CA PRO A 166 4.89 21.61 24.37
C PRO A 166 4.40 20.59 25.40
N GLU A 167 3.07 20.48 25.62
CA GLU A 167 2.45 19.56 26.58
C GLU A 167 2.20 18.17 26.03
N THR A 168 2.27 17.98 24.71
CA THR A 168 2.04 16.68 24.06
C THR A 168 3.10 15.67 24.49
N GLN A 169 2.70 14.61 25.19
CA GLN A 169 3.60 13.54 25.64
C GLN A 169 3.75 12.44 24.58
N TYR A 170 2.67 12.14 23.88
CA TYR A 170 2.58 11.16 22.81
C TYR A 170 1.71 11.70 21.68
N ALA A 171 2.12 11.41 20.46
CA ALA A 171 1.28 11.62 19.28
C ALA A 171 1.49 10.51 18.26
N GLU A 172 0.46 10.23 17.50
CA GLU A 172 0.46 9.21 16.45
C GLU A 172 -0.34 9.70 15.24
N LYS A 173 0.08 9.30 14.05
CA LYS A 173 -0.69 9.52 12.83
C LYS A 173 -0.60 8.33 11.91
N ASN A 174 -1.76 7.89 11.42
CA ASN A 174 -1.90 6.82 10.44
C ASN A 174 -2.69 7.34 9.24
N ILE A 175 -2.13 7.18 8.05
CA ILE A 175 -2.81 7.40 6.77
C ILE A 175 -2.54 6.18 5.90
N SER A 176 -3.58 5.59 5.32
CA SER A 176 -3.41 4.55 4.33
C SER A 176 -4.56 4.56 3.34
N LYS A 177 -4.21 4.73 2.05
CA LYS A 177 -5.14 4.84 0.94
C LYS A 177 -4.53 4.26 -0.32
N GLU A 178 -5.32 3.51 -1.08
CA GLU A 178 -4.92 2.99 -2.38
C GLU A 178 -5.97 3.31 -3.44
N ILE A 179 -5.53 3.48 -4.70
CA ILE A 179 -6.41 3.60 -5.87
C ILE A 179 -6.02 2.51 -6.85
N TYR A 180 -7.01 1.79 -7.34
CA TYR A 180 -6.85 0.79 -8.39
C TYR A 180 -7.60 1.23 -9.64
N ALA A 181 -7.01 1.05 -10.80
CA ALA A 181 -7.63 1.31 -12.09
C ALA A 181 -7.96 0.02 -12.81
N LYS A 182 -9.09 0.03 -13.50
CA LYS A 182 -9.58 -1.14 -14.27
C LYS A 182 -8.55 -1.56 -15.32
N ASN A 183 -8.28 -2.87 -15.38
CA ASN A 183 -7.31 -3.52 -16.27
C ASN A 183 -5.83 -3.15 -16.04
N ILE A 184 -5.53 -2.28 -15.07
CA ILE A 184 -4.16 -1.87 -14.75
C ILE A 184 -3.70 -2.51 -13.44
N GLY A 185 -4.45 -2.32 -12.36
CA GLY A 185 -4.07 -2.69 -11.00
C GLY A 185 -3.95 -1.46 -10.10
N MET A 186 -3.15 -1.53 -9.05
CA MET A 186 -2.88 -0.40 -8.16
C MET A 186 -2.17 0.71 -8.94
N VAL A 187 -2.70 1.93 -8.89
CA VAL A 187 -2.15 3.10 -9.60
C VAL A 187 -1.66 4.18 -8.65
N TYR A 188 -2.12 4.13 -7.41
CA TYR A 188 -1.70 5.04 -6.36
C TYR A 188 -1.75 4.34 -5.00
N ARG A 189 -0.78 4.65 -4.15
CA ARG A 189 -0.79 4.30 -2.73
C ARG A 189 -0.19 5.45 -1.95
N ASN A 190 -0.84 5.82 -0.86
CA ASN A 190 -0.27 6.66 0.18
C ASN A 190 -0.37 5.92 1.51
N PHE A 191 0.76 5.67 2.13
CA PHE A 191 0.85 5.08 3.45
C PHE A 191 1.78 5.95 4.29
N LEU A 192 1.33 6.31 5.49
CA LEU A 192 2.12 7.01 6.49
C LEU A 192 1.76 6.47 7.86
N HIS A 193 2.75 6.06 8.61
CA HIS A 193 2.65 5.80 10.04
C HIS A 193 3.81 6.47 10.74
N TRP A 194 3.52 7.25 11.77
CA TRP A 194 4.54 7.76 12.68
C TRP A 194 4.01 7.92 14.09
N GLU A 195 4.90 7.73 15.06
CA GLU A 195 4.70 8.02 16.47
C GLU A 195 5.70 9.06 16.93
N PHE A 196 5.26 9.93 17.82
CA PHE A 196 6.09 10.91 18.52
C PHE A 196 6.08 10.62 20.00
N GLN A 197 7.26 10.67 20.63
CA GLN A 197 7.41 10.52 22.08
C GLN A 197 8.22 11.67 22.65
N ARG A 198 7.62 12.40 23.58
CA ARG A 198 8.23 13.59 24.22
C ARG A 198 9.50 13.23 24.99
N VAL A 199 9.55 12.08 25.65
CA VAL A 199 10.69 11.65 26.46
C VAL A 199 11.99 11.64 25.65
N ASN A 200 11.91 11.27 24.38
CA ASN A 200 13.04 11.27 23.45
C ASN A 200 13.02 12.48 22.51
N ASN A 201 11.94 13.26 22.53
CA ASN A 201 11.65 14.34 21.59
C ASN A 201 11.86 13.91 20.13
N SER A 202 11.39 12.72 19.78
CA SER A 202 11.67 12.08 18.50
C SER A 202 10.44 11.39 17.92
N TYR A 203 10.46 11.28 16.60
CA TYR A 203 9.54 10.50 15.79
C TYR A 203 10.14 9.14 15.46
N THR A 204 9.28 8.13 15.40
CA THR A 204 9.54 6.84 14.75
C THR A 204 8.48 6.62 13.69
N GLY A 205 8.80 5.82 12.66
CA GLY A 205 7.86 5.50 11.61
C GLY A 205 8.38 5.80 10.22
N TYR A 206 7.52 5.64 9.23
CA TYR A 206 7.86 5.81 7.81
C TYR A 206 6.60 6.10 6.98
N GLY A 207 6.83 6.56 5.75
CA GLY A 207 5.77 6.71 4.77
C GLY A 207 6.23 6.30 3.38
N VAL A 208 5.28 5.88 2.54
CA VAL A 208 5.52 5.63 1.12
C VAL A 208 4.36 6.17 0.30
N THR A 209 4.68 6.90 -0.77
CA THR A 209 3.71 7.27 -1.79
C THR A 209 4.14 6.68 -3.12
N TYR A 210 3.28 5.86 -3.71
CA TYR A 210 3.44 5.33 -5.05
C TYR A 210 2.52 6.08 -6.00
N THR A 211 3.06 6.63 -7.07
CA THR A 211 2.30 7.31 -8.12
C THR A 211 2.63 6.68 -9.46
N LEU A 212 1.62 6.20 -10.18
CA LEU A 212 1.77 5.59 -11.49
C LEU A 212 2.53 6.48 -12.46
N ILE A 213 3.53 5.93 -13.17
CA ILE A 213 4.24 6.61 -14.28
C ILE A 213 4.23 5.80 -15.57
N ASP A 214 4.11 4.46 -15.52
CA ASP A 214 4.08 3.61 -16.72
C ASP A 214 3.51 2.22 -16.41
N HIS A 215 2.90 1.54 -17.40
CA HIS A 215 2.39 0.18 -17.31
C HIS A 215 2.23 -0.46 -18.70
N ASN A 216 2.06 -1.79 -18.76
CA ASN A 216 1.67 -2.53 -19.97
C ASN A 216 0.34 -3.27 -19.80
#